data_0a8741f1b9e624bc77b1f1fb6758c608
#
_entry.id   0a8741f1b9e624bc77b1f1fb6758c608
#
_cell.length_a   1.000
_cell.length_b   1.000
_cell.length_c   1.000
_cell.angle_alpha   90.00
_cell.angle_beta   90.00
_cell.angle_gamma   90.00
#
_symmetry.space_group_name_H-M   'P 1'
#
loop_
_entity.id
_entity.type
_entity.pdbx_description
1 polymer ?
#
loop_
_entity_poly.entity_id
_entity_poly.type
_entity_poly.pdbx_seq_one_letter_code
_entity_poly.pdbx_strand_id
1 'polypeptide(L)'
;GNYAAAFRVIASKVPSFKELGLSDTVRKIAEKPRGLVLVTGPTGSGKSTTLAAMINYINETRSEHILTIEDPIEFIHPSKRSIIHQRELGQDTRSFANALKSALREDPDIILVGEMRDLDTIRLALTAAETGHLVFGTLHTSSASQTIDRIIDVFPEGQQQQVRVQLSNSLVAVFSQTLLPLLQADGTKSGRVMAQEVMLVIPAIANLIREAKAAQIYST
;
A
#
# COMPACT_ATOMS: atom_id res chain seq x y z
N GLY A 1 33.38 -24.09 10.28
CA GLY A 1 32.00 -23.75 9.97
C GLY A 1 31.88 -23.47 8.49
N ASN A 2 30.80 -23.93 7.86
CA ASN A 2 30.54 -23.62 6.45
C ASN A 2 29.79 -22.30 6.38
N TYR A 3 30.20 -21.44 5.44
CA TYR A 3 29.47 -20.19 5.15
C TYR A 3 28.44 -20.48 4.06
N ALA A 4 27.24 -19.93 4.20
CA ALA A 4 26.21 -19.92 3.19
C ALA A 4 25.76 -18.48 2.95
N ALA A 5 25.41 -18.15 1.69
CA ALA A 5 24.90 -16.84 1.31
C ALA A 5 23.65 -17.03 0.43
N ALA A 6 22.64 -16.22 0.66
CA ALA A 6 21.47 -16.11 -0.19
C ALA A 6 21.44 -14.72 -0.81
N PHE A 7 21.32 -14.67 -2.14
CA PHE A 7 21.25 -13.40 -2.88
C PHE A 7 19.87 -13.23 -3.49
N ARG A 8 19.29 -12.03 -3.32
CA ARG A 8 18.08 -11.62 -4.00
C ARG A 8 18.43 -10.51 -4.99
N VAL A 9 18.10 -10.70 -6.25
CA VAL A 9 18.26 -9.66 -7.27
C VAL A 9 17.17 -8.62 -7.08
N ILE A 10 17.55 -7.34 -6.93
CA ILE A 10 16.63 -6.21 -6.92
C ILE A 10 16.29 -5.86 -8.37
N ALA A 11 14.99 -5.80 -8.68
CA ALA A 11 14.54 -5.49 -10.03
C ALA A 11 14.81 -4.02 -10.37
N SER A 12 15.54 -3.77 -11.46
CA SER A 12 15.80 -2.42 -11.97
C SER A 12 14.70 -1.89 -12.89
N LYS A 13 13.85 -2.80 -13.41
CA LYS A 13 12.71 -2.44 -14.25
C LYS A 13 11.41 -2.65 -13.49
N VAL A 14 10.67 -1.57 -13.30
CA VAL A 14 9.31 -1.62 -12.75
C VAL A 14 8.34 -1.92 -13.88
N PRO A 15 7.48 -2.94 -13.76
CA PRO A 15 6.47 -3.24 -14.77
C PRO A 15 5.40 -2.13 -14.82
N SER A 16 4.90 -1.84 -16.02
CA SER A 16 3.82 -0.89 -16.26
C SER A 16 2.46 -1.45 -15.83
N PHE A 17 1.45 -0.59 -15.69
CA PHE A 17 0.06 -1.01 -15.44
C PHE A 17 -0.44 -1.99 -16.49
N LYS A 18 -0.07 -1.80 -17.77
CA LYS A 18 -0.46 -2.66 -18.87
C LYS A 18 0.18 -4.05 -18.75
N GLU A 19 1.46 -4.12 -18.45
CA GLU A 19 2.17 -5.41 -18.25
C GLU A 19 1.60 -6.21 -17.08
N LEU A 20 1.09 -5.54 -16.04
CA LEU A 20 0.48 -6.17 -14.87
C LEU A 20 -1.01 -6.45 -15.04
N GLY A 21 -1.65 -5.99 -16.12
CA GLY A 21 -3.09 -6.10 -16.31
C GLY A 21 -3.91 -5.29 -15.29
N LEU A 22 -3.33 -4.23 -14.71
CA LEU A 22 -4.00 -3.37 -13.74
C LEU A 22 -5.10 -2.54 -14.42
N SER A 23 -6.25 -2.44 -13.75
CA SER A 23 -7.40 -1.70 -14.26
C SER A 23 -7.16 -0.19 -14.26
N ASP A 24 -7.94 0.53 -15.07
CA ASP A 24 -7.95 2.00 -15.08
C ASP A 24 -8.31 2.61 -13.71
N THR A 25 -9.01 1.87 -12.88
CA THR A 25 -9.31 2.25 -11.50
C THR A 25 -8.05 2.44 -10.67
N VAL A 26 -7.05 1.55 -10.81
CA VAL A 26 -5.76 1.68 -10.09
C VAL A 26 -5.05 2.96 -10.50
N ARG A 27 -5.07 3.30 -11.81
CA ARG A 27 -4.51 4.55 -12.32
C ARG A 27 -5.20 5.77 -11.70
N LYS A 28 -6.54 5.81 -11.74
CA LYS A 28 -7.32 6.91 -11.16
C LYS A 28 -7.08 7.09 -9.66
N ILE A 29 -6.81 6.02 -8.94
CA ILE A 29 -6.47 6.07 -7.52
C ILE A 29 -5.05 6.63 -7.32
N ALA A 30 -4.08 6.26 -8.17
CA ALA A 30 -2.74 6.82 -8.13
C ALA A 30 -2.71 8.34 -8.45
N GLU A 31 -3.72 8.86 -9.12
CA GLU A 31 -3.89 10.28 -9.44
C GLU A 31 -4.52 11.10 -8.31
N LYS A 32 -4.97 10.48 -7.22
CA LYS A 32 -5.57 11.20 -6.09
C LYS A 32 -4.54 12.13 -5.44
N PRO A 33 -4.97 13.32 -4.98
CA PRO A 33 -4.04 14.28 -4.37
C PRO A 33 -3.64 13.88 -2.94
N ARG A 34 -4.50 13.15 -2.23
CA ARG A 34 -4.30 12.78 -0.82
C ARG A 34 -5.19 11.60 -0.42
N GLY A 35 -4.91 11.04 0.73
CA GLY A 35 -5.66 9.97 1.37
C GLY A 35 -4.86 8.69 1.50
N LEU A 36 -5.43 7.66 2.10
CA LEU A 36 -4.81 6.37 2.34
C LEU A 36 -5.25 5.36 1.28
N VAL A 37 -4.30 4.73 0.65
CA VAL A 37 -4.52 3.64 -0.32
C VAL A 37 -3.80 2.40 0.20
N LEU A 38 -4.52 1.30 0.32
CA LEU A 38 -3.99 0.05 0.85
C LEU A 38 -3.94 -1.03 -0.22
N VAL A 39 -2.80 -1.71 -0.31
CA VAL A 39 -2.64 -2.92 -1.13
C VAL A 39 -2.39 -4.08 -0.19
N THR A 40 -3.29 -5.05 -0.18
CA THR A 40 -3.28 -6.14 0.79
C THR A 40 -3.25 -7.51 0.12
N GLY A 41 -2.98 -8.54 0.89
CA GLY A 41 -2.87 -9.91 0.42
C GLY A 41 -1.72 -10.68 1.07
N PRO A 42 -1.65 -12.00 0.90
CA PRO A 42 -0.61 -12.82 1.47
C PRO A 42 0.78 -12.45 0.93
N THR A 43 1.82 -12.97 1.58
CA THR A 43 3.19 -12.85 1.07
C THR A 43 3.29 -13.45 -0.33
N GLY A 44 3.96 -12.75 -1.23
CA GLY A 44 4.11 -13.19 -2.62
C GLY A 44 2.88 -12.95 -3.51
N SER A 45 1.87 -12.19 -3.04
CA SER A 45 0.69 -11.82 -3.85
C SER A 45 0.94 -10.67 -4.84
N GLY A 46 2.14 -10.09 -4.87
CA GLY A 46 2.52 -9.02 -5.80
C GLY A 46 2.23 -7.60 -5.30
N LYS A 47 2.02 -7.40 -3.98
CA LYS A 47 1.76 -6.06 -3.39
C LYS A 47 2.82 -5.04 -3.77
N SER A 48 4.09 -5.36 -3.51
CA SER A 48 5.23 -4.48 -3.83
C SER A 48 5.30 -4.15 -5.32
N THR A 49 5.00 -5.13 -6.19
CA THR A 49 4.97 -4.94 -7.64
C THR A 49 3.87 -3.95 -8.07
N THR A 50 2.67 -4.09 -7.50
CA THR A 50 1.55 -3.18 -7.76
C THR A 50 1.87 -1.76 -7.29
N LEU A 51 2.39 -1.63 -6.06
CA LEU A 51 2.81 -0.33 -5.51
C LEU A 51 3.94 0.29 -6.32
N ALA A 52 4.95 -0.50 -6.71
CA ALA A 52 6.02 -0.01 -7.55
C ALA A 52 5.50 0.53 -8.90
N ALA A 53 4.52 -0.14 -9.51
CA ALA A 53 3.89 0.36 -10.74
C ALA A 53 3.12 1.67 -10.50
N MET A 54 2.43 1.83 -9.35
CA MET A 54 1.75 3.08 -9.00
C MET A 54 2.76 4.21 -8.79
N ILE A 55 3.83 3.97 -8.03
CA ILE A 55 4.91 4.94 -7.80
C ILE A 55 5.58 5.33 -9.11
N ASN A 56 5.90 4.35 -9.98
CA ASN A 56 6.52 4.64 -11.27
C ASN A 56 5.59 5.47 -12.17
N TYR A 57 4.30 5.17 -12.20
CA TYR A 57 3.32 5.97 -12.94
C TYR A 57 3.30 7.43 -12.46
N ILE A 58 3.26 7.66 -11.15
CA ILE A 58 3.29 9.00 -10.56
C ILE A 58 4.61 9.71 -10.93
N ASN A 59 5.74 9.03 -10.76
CA ASN A 59 7.07 9.54 -11.09
C ASN A 59 7.22 9.95 -12.58
N GLU A 60 6.48 9.32 -13.47
CA GLU A 60 6.48 9.65 -14.92
C GLU A 60 5.54 10.80 -15.28
N THR A 61 4.48 11.00 -14.50
CA THR A 61 3.37 11.88 -14.89
C THR A 61 3.23 13.12 -14.02
N ARG A 62 3.71 13.10 -12.76
CA ARG A 62 3.57 14.18 -11.78
C ARG A 62 4.93 14.70 -11.32
N SER A 63 4.97 15.96 -10.86
CA SER A 63 6.16 16.59 -10.29
C SER A 63 5.98 16.70 -8.77
N GLU A 64 6.26 15.60 -8.06
CA GLU A 64 5.98 15.41 -6.64
C GLU A 64 7.26 15.00 -5.89
N HIS A 65 7.26 15.18 -4.57
CA HIS A 65 8.25 14.55 -3.69
C HIS A 65 7.68 13.24 -3.14
N ILE A 66 8.28 12.13 -3.55
CA ILE A 66 7.88 10.77 -3.17
C ILE A 66 8.90 10.22 -2.17
N LEU A 67 8.44 9.79 -1.00
CA LEU A 67 9.28 9.14 -0.01
C LEU A 67 8.78 7.71 0.23
N THR A 68 9.68 6.72 0.13
CA THR A 68 9.34 5.34 0.44
C THR A 68 10.10 4.84 1.67
N ILE A 69 9.45 3.98 2.46
CA ILE A 69 10.02 3.30 3.62
C ILE A 69 9.72 1.82 3.44
N GLU A 70 10.75 1.00 3.24
CA GLU A 70 10.61 -0.39 2.80
C GLU A 70 11.47 -1.37 3.63
N ASP A 71 11.13 -2.66 3.60
CA ASP A 71 11.86 -3.73 4.31
C ASP A 71 11.80 -5.06 3.53
N PRO A 72 12.79 -5.32 2.64
CA PRO A 72 13.76 -4.40 2.05
C PRO A 72 13.19 -3.64 0.84
N ILE A 73 13.99 -2.76 0.22
CA ILE A 73 13.69 -2.16 -1.08
C ILE A 73 13.65 -3.27 -2.14
N GLU A 74 12.50 -3.45 -2.81
CA GLU A 74 12.33 -4.47 -3.86
C GLU A 74 12.51 -3.91 -5.28
N PHE A 75 12.25 -2.61 -5.47
CA PHE A 75 12.40 -1.92 -6.75
C PHE A 75 13.13 -0.60 -6.56
N ILE A 76 14.09 -0.31 -7.42
CA ILE A 76 14.77 0.98 -7.44
C ILE A 76 14.04 1.93 -8.39
N HIS A 77 13.67 3.09 -7.88
CA HIS A 77 12.99 4.14 -8.62
C HIS A 77 13.93 5.31 -8.91
N PRO A 78 14.51 5.42 -10.11
CA PRO A 78 15.24 6.62 -10.47
C PRO A 78 14.27 7.81 -10.56
N SER A 79 14.66 8.96 -10.03
CA SER A 79 13.87 10.20 -10.16
C SER A 79 13.70 10.57 -11.64
N LYS A 80 12.45 10.87 -12.03
CA LYS A 80 12.07 11.29 -13.39
C LYS A 80 11.47 12.68 -13.35
N ARG A 81 10.11 12.79 -13.30
CA ARG A 81 9.44 14.07 -13.07
C ARG A 81 9.30 14.37 -11.59
N SER A 82 9.22 13.34 -10.76
CA SER A 82 9.21 13.44 -9.30
C SER A 82 10.60 13.24 -8.72
N ILE A 83 10.82 13.77 -7.52
CA ILE A 83 11.99 13.45 -6.69
C ILE A 83 11.62 12.25 -5.84
N ILE A 84 12.45 11.19 -5.86
CA ILE A 84 12.19 9.99 -5.07
C ILE A 84 13.32 9.76 -4.07
N HIS A 85 12.96 9.63 -2.80
CA HIS A 85 13.83 9.18 -1.72
C HIS A 85 13.33 7.85 -1.18
N GLN A 86 14.14 6.80 -1.29
CA GLN A 86 13.83 5.48 -0.76
C GLN A 86 14.66 5.21 0.50
N ARG A 87 14.02 4.69 1.54
CA ARG A 87 14.64 4.34 2.83
C ARG A 87 14.40 2.88 3.13
N GLU A 88 15.46 2.16 3.43
CA GLU A 88 15.41 0.76 3.83
C GLU A 88 15.51 0.61 5.34
N LEU A 89 14.65 -0.24 5.92
CA LEU A 89 14.71 -0.60 7.32
C LEU A 89 16.01 -1.36 7.60
N GLY A 90 16.68 -0.98 8.68
CA GLY A 90 17.95 -1.57 9.09
C GLY A 90 19.19 -0.94 8.45
N GLN A 91 19.06 -0.26 7.30
CA GLN A 91 20.14 0.48 6.65
C GLN A 91 20.01 2.00 6.90
N ASP A 92 18.88 2.58 6.47
CA ASP A 92 18.64 4.01 6.50
C ASP A 92 17.81 4.47 7.71
N THR A 93 17.04 3.55 8.29
CA THR A 93 16.19 3.81 9.45
C THR A 93 16.07 2.60 10.35
N ARG A 94 15.78 2.83 11.64
CA ARG A 94 15.63 1.77 12.65
C ARG A 94 14.20 1.24 12.81
N SER A 95 13.21 2.00 12.34
CA SER A 95 11.80 1.60 12.38
C SER A 95 10.97 2.37 11.38
N PHE A 96 9.86 1.78 10.92
CA PHE A 96 8.88 2.45 10.07
C PHE A 96 8.32 3.71 10.73
N ALA A 97 7.96 3.66 12.00
CA ALA A 97 7.41 4.79 12.75
C ALA A 97 8.41 5.96 12.81
N ASN A 98 9.69 5.71 13.09
CA ASN A 98 10.70 6.76 13.13
C ASN A 98 10.93 7.39 11.76
N ALA A 99 11.02 6.58 10.71
CA ALA A 99 11.17 7.07 9.35
C ALA A 99 9.97 7.92 8.93
N LEU A 100 8.75 7.46 9.21
CA LEU A 100 7.51 8.16 8.86
C LEU A 100 7.38 9.48 9.63
N LYS A 101 7.75 9.50 10.93
CA LYS A 101 7.78 10.72 11.74
C LYS A 101 8.77 11.75 11.18
N SER A 102 9.92 11.30 10.67
CA SER A 102 10.90 12.18 10.02
C SER A 102 10.41 12.65 8.65
N ALA A 103 9.84 11.74 7.87
CA ALA A 103 9.27 12.01 6.55
C ALA A 103 8.28 13.17 6.57
N LEU A 104 7.38 13.22 7.55
CA LEU A 104 6.39 14.31 7.71
C LEU A 104 7.00 15.71 7.90
N ARG A 105 8.31 15.82 8.07
CA ARG A 105 9.05 17.09 8.18
C ARG A 105 9.82 17.45 6.92
N GLU A 106 9.77 16.59 5.92
CA GLU A 106 10.51 16.73 4.66
C GLU A 106 9.61 17.21 3.51
N ASP A 107 8.36 17.56 3.86
CA ASP A 107 7.34 18.04 2.92
C ASP A 107 7.15 17.10 1.71
N PRO A 108 6.92 15.79 1.93
CA PRO A 108 6.61 14.88 0.84
C PRO A 108 5.16 15.06 0.42
N ASP A 109 4.89 14.91 -0.87
CA ASP A 109 3.52 14.83 -1.38
C ASP A 109 2.96 13.41 -1.24
N ILE A 110 3.85 12.42 -1.42
CA ILE A 110 3.50 11.01 -1.47
C ILE A 110 4.42 10.21 -0.55
N ILE A 111 3.81 9.33 0.24
CA ILE A 111 4.53 8.45 1.16
C ILE A 111 4.13 7.00 0.88
N LEU A 112 5.12 6.12 0.68
CA LEU A 112 4.91 4.68 0.65
C LEU A 112 5.45 4.06 1.95
N VAL A 113 4.57 3.35 2.66
CA VAL A 113 4.91 2.57 3.85
C VAL A 113 4.85 1.09 3.47
N GLY A 114 6.00 0.46 3.33
CA GLY A 114 6.14 -0.90 2.83
C GLY A 114 5.31 -1.92 3.59
N GLU A 115 5.18 -1.75 4.91
CA GLU A 115 4.28 -2.56 5.74
C GLU A 115 3.78 -1.82 6.99
N MET A 116 2.48 -1.93 7.25
CA MET A 116 1.79 -1.33 8.39
C MET A 116 1.47 -2.41 9.43
N ARG A 117 2.44 -2.74 10.31
CA ARG A 117 2.32 -3.84 11.29
C ARG A 117 1.94 -3.37 12.68
N ASP A 118 2.47 -2.25 13.11
CA ASP A 118 2.38 -1.75 14.48
C ASP A 118 1.49 -0.51 14.60
N LEU A 119 1.02 -0.26 15.81
CA LEU A 119 0.13 0.83 16.14
C LEU A 119 0.70 2.20 15.75
N ASP A 120 1.98 2.44 16.03
CA ASP A 120 2.59 3.75 15.80
C ASP A 120 2.73 4.04 14.32
N THR A 121 3.13 3.05 13.52
CA THR A 121 3.19 3.16 12.05
C THR A 121 1.81 3.43 11.46
N ILE A 122 0.77 2.70 11.90
CA ILE A 122 -0.61 2.88 11.42
C ILE A 122 -1.14 4.26 11.80
N ARG A 123 -0.93 4.70 13.04
CA ARG A 123 -1.33 6.03 13.53
C ARG A 123 -0.72 7.14 12.69
N LEU A 124 0.58 7.07 12.45
CA LEU A 124 1.30 8.08 11.66
C LEU A 124 0.85 8.08 10.19
N ALA A 125 0.59 6.92 9.60
CA ALA A 125 0.08 6.82 8.23
C ALA A 125 -1.32 7.43 8.10
N LEU A 126 -2.21 7.18 9.06
CA LEU A 126 -3.54 7.81 9.11
C LEU A 126 -3.43 9.33 9.24
N THR A 127 -2.55 9.79 10.14
CA THR A 127 -2.30 11.23 10.34
C THR A 127 -1.77 11.87 9.06
N ALA A 128 -0.81 11.26 8.39
CA ALA A 128 -0.28 11.75 7.12
C ALA A 128 -1.38 11.88 6.05
N ALA A 129 -2.23 10.85 5.93
CA ALA A 129 -3.32 10.86 4.96
C ALA A 129 -4.37 11.94 5.26
N GLU A 130 -4.66 12.22 6.54
CA GLU A 130 -5.57 13.31 6.95
C GLU A 130 -4.96 14.71 6.72
N THR A 131 -3.65 14.85 6.90
CA THR A 131 -2.96 16.14 6.81
C THR A 131 -2.56 16.52 5.38
N GLY A 132 -2.97 15.76 4.37
CA GLY A 132 -2.84 16.17 2.97
C GLY A 132 -1.96 15.30 2.10
N HIS A 133 -1.29 14.29 2.63
CA HIS A 133 -0.41 13.39 1.87
C HIS A 133 -1.19 12.26 1.19
N LEU A 134 -0.73 11.80 0.03
CA LEU A 134 -1.16 10.53 -0.54
C LEU A 134 -0.28 9.42 0.05
N VAL A 135 -0.89 8.55 0.86
CA VAL A 135 -0.19 7.49 1.57
C VAL A 135 -0.54 6.14 0.96
N PHE A 136 0.47 5.39 0.54
CA PHE A 136 0.34 3.99 0.15
C PHE A 136 0.85 3.11 1.27
N GLY A 137 0.12 2.04 1.59
CA GLY A 137 0.54 1.09 2.61
C GLY A 137 0.18 -0.35 2.27
N THR A 138 0.85 -1.31 2.93
CA THR A 138 0.49 -2.72 2.80
C THR A 138 0.10 -3.36 4.13
N LEU A 139 -0.80 -4.35 4.04
CA LEU A 139 -1.13 -5.28 5.10
C LEU A 139 -1.21 -6.71 4.52
N HIS A 140 -1.28 -7.71 5.41
CA HIS A 140 -1.38 -9.13 5.03
C HIS A 140 -2.79 -9.71 5.13
N THR A 141 -3.80 -8.86 5.14
CA THR A 141 -5.21 -9.25 5.15
C THR A 141 -5.64 -9.74 3.76
N SER A 142 -6.65 -10.60 3.71
CA SER A 142 -7.12 -11.24 2.47
C SER A 142 -8.37 -10.60 1.87
N SER A 143 -8.96 -9.60 2.55
CA SER A 143 -10.12 -8.87 2.05
C SER A 143 -10.17 -7.43 2.56
N ALA A 144 -11.00 -6.59 1.92
CA ALA A 144 -11.13 -5.19 2.29
C ALA A 144 -11.74 -5.00 3.68
N SER A 145 -12.79 -5.76 4.04
CA SER A 145 -13.40 -5.67 5.38
C SER A 145 -12.43 -6.08 6.48
N GLN A 146 -11.71 -7.19 6.30
CA GLN A 146 -10.67 -7.64 7.24
C GLN A 146 -9.55 -6.59 7.39
N THR A 147 -9.26 -5.86 6.34
CA THR A 147 -8.25 -4.78 6.38
C THR A 147 -8.69 -3.66 7.30
N ILE A 148 -9.96 -3.26 7.23
CA ILE A 148 -10.55 -2.23 8.10
C ILE A 148 -10.47 -2.68 9.56
N ASP A 149 -10.98 -3.89 9.86
CA ASP A 149 -10.96 -4.44 11.20
C ASP A 149 -9.53 -4.55 11.74
N ARG A 150 -8.60 -5.07 10.93
CA ARG A 150 -7.18 -5.19 11.32
C ARG A 150 -6.54 -3.87 11.70
N ILE A 151 -6.84 -2.79 10.98
CA ILE A 151 -6.32 -1.44 11.31
C ILE A 151 -6.88 -0.97 12.64
N ILE A 152 -8.16 -1.18 12.89
CA ILE A 152 -8.85 -0.72 14.10
C ILE A 152 -8.41 -1.51 15.32
N ASP A 153 -8.28 -2.83 15.18
CA ASP A 153 -8.00 -3.75 16.30
C ASP A 153 -6.60 -3.61 16.90
N VAL A 154 -5.66 -2.97 16.21
CA VAL A 154 -4.34 -2.68 16.81
C VAL A 154 -4.40 -1.55 17.84
N PHE A 155 -5.48 -0.76 17.87
CA PHE A 155 -5.64 0.34 18.81
C PHE A 155 -6.38 -0.11 20.07
N PRO A 156 -6.04 0.47 21.25
CA PRO A 156 -6.80 0.27 22.46
C PRO A 156 -8.29 0.59 22.24
N GLU A 157 -9.18 -0.17 22.89
CA GLU A 157 -10.63 -0.06 22.71
C GLU A 157 -11.17 1.38 22.82
N GLY A 158 -10.66 2.15 23.81
CA GLY A 158 -11.04 3.56 23.99
C GLY A 158 -10.63 4.51 22.86
N GLN A 159 -9.76 4.07 21.92
CA GLN A 159 -9.32 4.87 20.77
C GLN A 159 -9.97 4.41 19.46
N GLN A 160 -10.56 3.23 19.41
CA GLN A 160 -11.05 2.62 18.18
C GLN A 160 -12.11 3.46 17.49
N GLN A 161 -13.02 4.11 18.22
CA GLN A 161 -14.03 4.96 17.61
C GLN A 161 -13.42 6.18 16.90
N GLN A 162 -12.40 6.80 17.49
CA GLN A 162 -11.67 7.89 16.84
C GLN A 162 -10.95 7.41 15.58
N VAL A 163 -10.31 6.24 15.63
CA VAL A 163 -9.63 5.64 14.47
C VAL A 163 -10.61 5.31 13.34
N ARG A 164 -11.83 4.82 13.66
CA ARG A 164 -12.89 4.61 12.66
C ARG A 164 -13.25 5.92 11.94
N VAL A 165 -13.38 7.00 12.67
CA VAL A 165 -13.64 8.32 12.08
C VAL A 165 -12.48 8.76 11.18
N GLN A 166 -11.23 8.68 11.65
CA GLN A 166 -10.05 9.02 10.86
C GLN A 166 -9.96 8.17 9.58
N LEU A 167 -10.11 6.85 9.72
CA LEU A 167 -10.07 5.93 8.59
C LEU A 167 -11.20 6.21 7.59
N SER A 168 -12.42 6.47 8.07
CA SER A 168 -13.56 6.79 7.20
C SER A 168 -13.38 8.06 6.37
N ASN A 169 -12.56 9.00 6.85
CA ASN A 169 -12.28 10.26 6.18
C ASN A 169 -11.07 10.20 5.25
N SER A 170 -10.09 9.36 5.58
CA SER A 170 -8.81 9.31 4.88
C SER A 170 -8.68 8.15 3.90
N LEU A 171 -9.35 7.01 4.14
CA LEU A 171 -9.26 5.84 3.28
C LEU A 171 -9.90 6.10 1.91
N VAL A 172 -9.14 5.87 0.85
CA VAL A 172 -9.57 6.05 -0.56
C VAL A 172 -9.93 4.73 -1.20
N ALA A 173 -9.06 3.74 -1.05
CA ALA A 173 -9.26 2.41 -1.64
C ALA A 173 -8.50 1.32 -0.89
N VAL A 174 -9.01 0.09 -0.99
CA VAL A 174 -8.30 -1.13 -0.62
C VAL A 174 -8.27 -2.06 -1.83
N PHE A 175 -7.08 -2.50 -2.20
CA PHE A 175 -6.83 -3.50 -3.23
C PHE A 175 -6.35 -4.78 -2.56
N SER A 176 -7.24 -5.79 -2.41
CA SER A 176 -6.85 -7.09 -1.88
C SER A 176 -6.53 -8.03 -3.02
N GLN A 177 -5.32 -8.57 -3.05
CA GLN A 177 -4.84 -9.30 -4.21
C GLN A 177 -4.21 -10.65 -3.88
N THR A 178 -4.36 -11.59 -4.81
CA THR A 178 -3.70 -12.88 -4.80
C THR A 178 -3.21 -13.23 -6.20
N LEU A 179 -2.16 -14.06 -6.28
CA LEU A 179 -1.65 -14.58 -7.54
C LEU A 179 -2.11 -16.02 -7.73
N LEU A 180 -2.77 -16.27 -8.85
CA LEU A 180 -3.23 -17.59 -9.27
C LEU A 180 -2.30 -18.14 -10.37
N PRO A 181 -2.05 -19.45 -10.42
CA PRO A 181 -1.37 -20.06 -11.55
C PRO A 181 -2.12 -19.82 -12.85
N LEU A 182 -1.44 -19.32 -13.87
CA LEU A 182 -2.00 -19.24 -15.22
C LEU A 182 -1.85 -20.62 -15.88
N LEU A 183 -3.00 -21.22 -16.28
CA LEU A 183 -3.04 -22.48 -16.98
C LEU A 183 -3.09 -22.23 -18.50
N GLN A 184 -2.26 -22.91 -19.26
CA GLN A 184 -2.36 -22.97 -20.70
C GLN A 184 -3.45 -23.95 -21.15
N ALA A 185 -3.82 -23.92 -22.43
CA ALA A 185 -4.85 -24.81 -22.98
C ALA A 185 -4.51 -26.30 -22.85
N ASP A 186 -3.23 -26.66 -22.76
CA ASP A 186 -2.71 -28.01 -22.52
C ASP A 186 -2.67 -28.42 -21.05
N GLY A 187 -3.14 -27.55 -20.12
CA GLY A 187 -3.12 -27.78 -18.68
C GLY A 187 -1.78 -27.49 -18.00
N THR A 188 -0.75 -27.08 -18.74
CA THR A 188 0.53 -26.69 -18.15
C THR A 188 0.44 -25.34 -17.47
N LYS A 189 1.22 -25.13 -16.38
CA LYS A 189 1.29 -23.85 -15.68
C LYS A 189 2.28 -22.92 -16.38
N SER A 190 1.82 -21.75 -16.79
CA SER A 190 2.64 -20.73 -17.47
C SER A 190 2.50 -19.37 -16.77
N GLY A 191 3.32 -19.16 -15.75
CA GLY A 191 3.32 -17.90 -15.02
C GLY A 191 2.18 -17.78 -14.01
N ARG A 192 1.82 -16.53 -13.67
CA ARG A 192 0.79 -16.20 -12.68
C ARG A 192 -0.06 -15.05 -13.17
N VAL A 193 -1.33 -15.06 -12.79
CA VAL A 193 -2.29 -13.97 -13.04
C VAL A 193 -2.79 -13.45 -11.70
N MET A 194 -2.98 -12.14 -11.60
CA MET A 194 -3.49 -11.51 -10.40
C MET A 194 -5.01 -11.51 -10.39
N ALA A 195 -5.59 -12.01 -9.30
CA ALA A 195 -6.97 -11.76 -8.93
C ALA A 195 -6.99 -10.64 -7.86
N GLN A 196 -7.88 -9.66 -8.03
CA GLN A 196 -7.93 -8.49 -7.16
C GLN A 196 -9.36 -8.15 -6.79
N GLU A 197 -9.63 -8.03 -5.48
CA GLU A 197 -10.79 -7.36 -4.94
C GLU A 197 -10.48 -5.87 -4.82
N VAL A 198 -11.38 -5.02 -5.28
CA VAL A 198 -11.21 -3.56 -5.25
C VAL A 198 -12.35 -2.93 -4.48
N MET A 199 -12.07 -2.37 -3.33
CA MET A 199 -13.00 -1.54 -2.57
C MET A 199 -12.65 -0.07 -2.76
N LEU A 200 -13.58 0.70 -3.32
CA LEU A 200 -13.51 2.16 -3.36
C LEU A 200 -14.33 2.74 -2.22
N VAL A 201 -13.75 3.65 -1.46
CA VAL A 201 -14.45 4.25 -0.33
C VAL A 201 -15.36 5.38 -0.82
N ILE A 202 -16.61 5.01 -1.09
CA ILE A 202 -17.71 5.94 -1.34
C ILE A 202 -18.36 6.35 0.00
N PRO A 203 -19.21 7.39 0.04
CA PRO A 203 -19.86 7.85 1.28
C PRO A 203 -20.58 6.74 2.07
N ALA A 204 -21.21 5.78 1.39
CA ALA A 204 -21.86 4.65 2.03
C ALA A 204 -20.85 3.75 2.78
N ILE A 205 -19.72 3.41 2.15
CA ILE A 205 -18.63 2.62 2.76
C ILE A 205 -18.02 3.39 3.94
N ALA A 206 -17.73 4.68 3.77
CA ALA A 206 -17.21 5.52 4.85
C ALA A 206 -18.13 5.52 6.07
N ASN A 207 -19.46 5.55 5.86
CA ASN A 207 -20.44 5.47 6.94
C ASN A 207 -20.42 4.12 7.66
N LEU A 208 -20.34 2.99 6.91
CA LEU A 208 -20.23 1.65 7.50
C LEU A 208 -18.96 1.50 8.36
N ILE A 209 -17.84 2.07 7.92
CA ILE A 209 -16.60 2.09 8.71
C ILE A 209 -16.81 2.86 10.02
N ARG A 210 -17.42 4.04 9.96
CA ARG A 210 -17.68 4.90 11.12
C ARG A 210 -18.60 4.24 12.15
N GLU A 211 -19.61 3.50 11.66
CA GLU A 211 -20.62 2.83 12.49
C GLU A 211 -20.19 1.43 12.98
N ALA A 212 -18.94 1.02 12.77
CA ALA A 212 -18.45 -0.33 13.11
C ALA A 212 -19.20 -1.47 12.38
N LYS A 213 -19.63 -1.24 11.16
CA LYS A 213 -20.39 -2.17 10.31
C LYS A 213 -19.59 -2.69 9.12
N ALA A 214 -18.27 -2.87 9.27
CA ALA A 214 -17.39 -3.30 8.18
C ALA A 214 -17.84 -4.62 7.53
N ALA A 215 -18.45 -5.53 8.27
CA ALA A 215 -19.00 -6.78 7.74
C ALA A 215 -20.10 -6.57 6.68
N GLN A 216 -20.79 -5.43 6.66
CA GLN A 216 -21.84 -5.11 5.69
C GLN A 216 -21.30 -4.56 4.37
N ILE A 217 -20.02 -4.30 4.25
CA ILE A 217 -19.39 -3.74 3.05
C ILE A 217 -19.65 -4.63 1.81
N TYR A 218 -19.69 -5.95 1.99
CA TYR A 218 -19.97 -6.87 0.88
C TYR A 218 -21.42 -6.86 0.38
N SER A 219 -22.33 -6.24 1.12
CA SER A 219 -23.76 -6.16 0.79
C SER A 219 -24.13 -4.82 0.15
N THR A 220 -23.16 -3.95 -0.05
CA THR A 220 -23.30 -2.59 -0.57
C THR A 220 -22.71 -2.50 -1.97
#